data_c246d1ffc597d21910dcfb4cbaede142
#
_entry.id   c246d1ffc597d21910dcfb4cbaede142
#
_cell.length_a   1.000
_cell.length_b   1.000
_cell.length_c   1.000
_cell.angle_alpha   90.00
_cell.angle_beta   90.00
_cell.angle_gamma   90.00
#
_symmetry.space_group_name_H-M   'P 1'
#
loop_
_entity.id
_entity.type
_entity.pdbx_description
1 polymer ?
#
loop_
_entity_poly.entity_id
_entity_poly.type
_entity_poly.pdbx_seq_one_letter_code
_entity_poly.pdbx_strand_id
1 'polypeptide(L)'
;MSDAAGPSTPSSRKRSKWDITDDDSLSPKQEQSLIKKRPKVKNIRIHEPEQLRPPNKPPLLVDKSLLSYSKYVPPRTHHPPLTSSRSVYSYERLNQIEEGSYGVVFRAKDKQTGDIVALKKLKLDEEKYGFPITALREINALIACRHENVVGIREIVVGETLTQVYIVMDFVEHDLKSLLTLMPQPFLQSEIKTLMRQLLSAVAHCHKNWILHRDLKTSNLLMNNRGTIKVADFGLARRYGDPVGLGGMTQLVVTLWYRAPEILLGATTYSTAVDMWSVGCIFGELLLKEPVFPGKNEMEQLSLIFKLLGPPTQLSWPGYAGLPLSKSLNLPIAHAPQFRQRFTYMTVAGIDLLSRLLTYDPGKRITAEEALQHPYFSESPPPKHPDLFSSFPSVAAGEKPRRKPDSPAAPHGAAKYQLLTELDLP
;
A
#
# COMPACT_ATOMS: atom_id res chain seq x y z
N MET A 1 -12.47 -12.71 -62.91
CA MET A 1 -12.21 -11.31 -62.61
C MET A 1 -12.75 -11.02 -61.24
N SER A 2 -11.94 -11.10 -60.24
CA SER A 2 -12.19 -10.58 -58.89
C SER A 2 -10.86 -10.62 -58.15
N ASP A 3 -10.25 -9.46 -57.95
CA ASP A 3 -8.98 -9.28 -57.28
C ASP A 3 -9.15 -9.49 -55.80
N ALA A 4 -8.36 -10.42 -55.24
CA ALA A 4 -8.22 -10.62 -53.81
C ALA A 4 -6.99 -9.79 -53.29
N ALA A 5 -7.26 -8.75 -52.53
CA ALA A 5 -6.26 -8.02 -51.77
C ALA A 5 -5.77 -8.85 -50.60
N GLY A 6 -4.49 -9.18 -50.56
CA GLY A 6 -3.82 -9.85 -49.46
C GLY A 6 -3.66 -8.96 -48.22
N PRO A 7 -3.58 -9.52 -47.02
CA PRO A 7 -3.46 -8.75 -45.78
C PRO A 7 -2.04 -8.18 -45.65
N SER A 8 -1.98 -6.88 -45.36
CA SER A 8 -0.74 -6.16 -45.03
C SER A 8 -0.18 -6.68 -43.70
N THR A 9 1.06 -7.12 -43.68
CA THR A 9 1.82 -7.50 -42.50
C THR A 9 2.03 -6.29 -41.59
N PRO A 10 1.75 -6.40 -40.28
CA PRO A 10 2.04 -5.30 -39.35
C PRO A 10 3.54 -5.16 -39.14
N SER A 11 4.03 -3.94 -39.22
CA SER A 11 5.41 -3.59 -38.94
C SER A 11 5.81 -4.02 -37.53
N SER A 12 6.91 -4.76 -37.39
CA SER A 12 7.46 -5.21 -36.12
C SER A 12 7.87 -4.00 -35.27
N ARG A 13 7.04 -3.60 -34.31
CA ARG A 13 7.37 -2.64 -33.27
C ARG A 13 8.46 -3.25 -32.37
N LYS A 14 9.60 -2.58 -32.22
CA LYS A 14 10.65 -3.00 -31.29
C LYS A 14 10.08 -2.93 -29.86
N ARG A 15 10.10 -4.06 -29.16
CA ARG A 15 9.66 -4.15 -27.75
C ARG A 15 10.52 -3.28 -26.85
N SER A 16 9.88 -2.52 -25.98
CA SER A 16 10.53 -1.76 -24.92
C SER A 16 10.94 -2.68 -23.77
N LYS A 17 12.04 -2.39 -23.07
CA LYS A 17 12.48 -3.08 -21.84
C LYS A 17 11.40 -3.02 -20.74
N TRP A 18 10.41 -2.15 -20.86
CA TRP A 18 9.34 -1.91 -19.89
C TRP A 18 8.01 -2.58 -20.28
N ASP A 19 7.94 -3.22 -21.45
CA ASP A 19 6.75 -3.96 -21.85
C ASP A 19 6.73 -5.33 -21.17
N ILE A 20 5.63 -5.64 -20.49
CA ILE A 20 5.38 -6.94 -19.85
C ILE A 20 4.61 -7.80 -20.83
N THR A 21 5.13 -8.98 -21.15
CA THR A 21 4.41 -10.02 -21.90
C THR A 21 4.52 -11.31 -21.11
N ASP A 22 3.55 -12.20 -21.28
CA ASP A 22 3.47 -13.51 -20.60
C ASP A 22 4.68 -14.44 -20.87
N ASP A 23 5.60 -14.03 -21.77
CA ASP A 23 6.80 -14.78 -22.17
C ASP A 23 8.08 -14.37 -21.42
N ASP A 24 8.02 -13.45 -20.45
CA ASP A 24 9.21 -13.01 -19.70
C ASP A 24 9.76 -14.07 -18.68
N SER A 25 9.27 -15.32 -18.74
CA SER A 25 9.76 -16.47 -17.96
C SER A 25 10.91 -17.24 -18.62
N LEU A 26 11.71 -16.58 -19.45
CA LEU A 26 12.85 -17.22 -20.12
C LEU A 26 13.97 -17.59 -19.13
N SER A 27 14.39 -18.84 -19.18
CA SER A 27 15.44 -19.42 -18.32
C SER A 27 16.82 -18.76 -18.54
N PRO A 28 17.71 -18.76 -17.52
CA PRO A 28 19.02 -18.09 -17.57
C PRO A 28 19.99 -18.56 -18.68
N LYS A 29 19.66 -19.65 -19.39
CA LYS A 29 20.51 -20.19 -20.46
C LYS A 29 20.35 -19.48 -21.80
N GLN A 30 19.31 -18.70 -22.01
CA GLN A 30 19.09 -17.99 -23.27
C GLN A 30 19.72 -16.59 -23.34
N GLU A 31 20.01 -15.97 -22.19
CA GLU A 31 20.70 -14.67 -22.16
C GLU A 31 22.16 -14.74 -22.68
N GLN A 32 22.82 -15.89 -22.57
CA GLN A 32 24.22 -16.03 -23.03
C GLN A 32 24.39 -16.14 -24.54
N SER A 33 23.33 -16.42 -25.30
CA SER A 33 23.40 -16.56 -26.76
C SER A 33 23.27 -15.24 -27.54
N LEU A 34 22.82 -14.17 -26.89
CA LEU A 34 22.59 -12.86 -27.54
C LEU A 34 23.79 -11.89 -27.49
N ILE A 35 24.91 -12.27 -26.86
CA ILE A 35 26.07 -11.40 -26.65
C ILE A 35 27.13 -11.50 -27.80
N LYS A 36 26.90 -12.24 -28.85
CA LYS A 36 27.88 -12.33 -29.94
C LYS A 36 27.32 -11.78 -31.26
N LYS A 37 27.58 -10.50 -31.54
CA LYS A 37 28.07 -9.90 -32.78
C LYS A 37 27.81 -8.38 -32.79
N ARG A 38 28.81 -7.59 -32.41
CA ARG A 38 28.87 -6.16 -32.76
C ARG A 38 29.30 -6.03 -34.21
N PRO A 39 28.58 -5.32 -35.11
CA PRO A 39 29.10 -4.91 -36.38
C PRO A 39 30.10 -3.76 -36.19
N LYS A 40 31.23 -3.82 -36.89
CA LYS A 40 32.22 -2.76 -36.93
C LYS A 40 31.60 -1.51 -37.58
N VAL A 41 31.49 -0.44 -36.80
CA VAL A 41 31.07 0.87 -37.30
C VAL A 41 32.26 1.49 -38.03
N LYS A 42 32.09 1.80 -39.33
CA LYS A 42 33.03 2.62 -40.10
C LYS A 42 33.00 4.06 -39.58
N ASN A 43 34.19 4.64 -39.36
CA ASN A 43 34.37 6.03 -38.96
C ASN A 43 33.69 6.97 -39.95
N ILE A 44 32.57 7.57 -39.57
CA ILE A 44 32.00 8.74 -40.23
C ILE A 44 32.52 9.94 -39.44
N ARG A 45 33.30 10.79 -40.10
CA ARG A 45 33.69 12.11 -39.57
C ARG A 45 32.43 12.94 -39.43
N ILE A 46 32.02 13.18 -38.19
CA ILE A 46 30.98 14.14 -37.84
C ILE A 46 31.67 15.50 -37.79
N HIS A 47 31.31 16.40 -38.72
CA HIS A 47 31.66 17.82 -38.59
C HIS A 47 30.97 18.35 -37.33
N GLU A 48 31.75 18.92 -36.41
CA GLU A 48 31.23 19.67 -35.28
C GLU A 48 30.41 20.84 -35.78
N PRO A 49 29.16 21.02 -35.34
CA PRO A 49 28.41 22.23 -35.64
C PRO A 49 29.06 23.40 -34.86
N GLU A 50 29.41 24.44 -35.60
CA GLU A 50 29.87 25.72 -35.13
C GLU A 50 29.00 26.21 -33.95
N GLN A 51 29.64 26.50 -32.81
CA GLN A 51 28.97 27.00 -31.62
C GLN A 51 28.32 28.35 -31.94
N LEU A 52 27.04 28.37 -32.21
CA LEU A 52 26.21 29.56 -32.20
C LEU A 52 26.17 30.11 -30.75
N ARG A 53 26.97 31.11 -30.48
CA ARG A 53 26.82 31.93 -29.25
C ARG A 53 25.39 32.48 -29.23
N PRO A 54 24.65 32.32 -28.14
CA PRO A 54 23.33 32.92 -28.03
C PRO A 54 23.50 34.45 -28.10
N PRO A 55 22.68 35.14 -28.90
CA PRO A 55 22.71 36.59 -28.92
C PRO A 55 22.36 37.10 -27.53
N ASN A 56 23.19 38.03 -27.03
CA ASN A 56 22.95 38.78 -25.78
C ASN A 56 21.69 39.62 -25.97
N LYS A 57 20.53 39.01 -25.85
CA LYS A 57 19.24 39.75 -25.68
C LYS A 57 19.12 40.04 -24.19
N PRO A 58 18.92 41.31 -23.81
CA PRO A 58 18.56 41.65 -22.46
C PRO A 58 17.26 40.89 -22.11
N PRO A 59 17.06 40.47 -20.86
CA PRO A 59 15.81 39.80 -20.47
C PRO A 59 14.66 40.69 -20.87
N LEU A 60 13.75 40.18 -21.71
CA LEU A 60 12.50 40.84 -22.03
C LEU A 60 11.83 41.12 -20.68
N LEU A 61 11.81 42.42 -20.32
CA LEU A 61 10.96 42.91 -19.24
C LEU A 61 9.52 42.63 -19.69
N VAL A 62 9.00 41.48 -19.31
CA VAL A 62 7.58 41.16 -19.48
C VAL A 62 6.84 42.18 -18.68
N ASP A 63 6.20 43.11 -19.38
CA ASP A 63 5.34 44.11 -18.75
C ASP A 63 4.27 43.40 -17.94
N LYS A 64 4.39 43.52 -16.62
CA LYS A 64 3.47 42.90 -15.65
C LYS A 64 2.04 43.34 -15.83
N SER A 65 1.81 44.44 -16.55
CA SER A 65 0.47 44.99 -16.84
C SER A 65 -0.32 44.19 -17.88
N LEU A 66 0.36 43.37 -18.69
CA LEU A 66 -0.27 42.51 -19.74
C LEU A 66 -0.73 41.15 -19.22
N LEU A 67 -0.43 40.80 -17.98
CA LEU A 67 -0.91 39.58 -17.35
C LEU A 67 -2.24 39.88 -16.63
N SER A 68 -3.34 39.94 -17.38
CA SER A 68 -4.68 40.01 -16.80
C SER A 68 -5.00 38.66 -16.14
N TYR A 69 -4.72 38.55 -14.86
CA TYR A 69 -5.18 37.40 -14.08
C TYR A 69 -6.67 37.51 -13.82
N SER A 70 -7.42 36.48 -14.06
CA SER A 70 -8.79 36.41 -13.57
C SER A 70 -8.77 36.66 -12.06
N LYS A 71 -9.75 37.45 -11.57
CA LYS A 71 -9.95 37.80 -10.15
C LYS A 71 -9.92 36.56 -9.22
N TYR A 72 -10.21 35.39 -9.77
CA TYR A 72 -10.32 34.11 -9.04
C TYR A 72 -9.13 33.18 -9.24
N VAL A 73 -8.12 33.56 -10.02
CA VAL A 73 -6.92 32.76 -10.21
C VAL A 73 -5.79 33.35 -9.38
N PRO A 74 -5.24 32.60 -8.42
CA PRO A 74 -4.11 33.05 -7.62
C PRO A 74 -2.89 33.40 -8.52
N PRO A 75 -2.02 34.33 -8.10
CA PRO A 75 -0.79 34.65 -8.84
C PRO A 75 0.05 33.38 -9.09
N ARG A 76 0.71 33.29 -10.24
CA ARG A 76 1.58 32.14 -10.60
C ARG A 76 2.67 31.83 -9.55
N THR A 77 3.08 32.82 -8.77
CA THR A 77 4.01 32.64 -7.64
C THR A 77 3.51 31.68 -6.58
N HIS A 78 2.18 31.47 -6.51
CA HIS A 78 1.54 30.54 -5.58
C HIS A 78 1.21 29.19 -6.20
N HIS A 79 1.48 29.00 -7.48
CA HIS A 79 1.32 27.71 -8.17
C HIS A 79 2.66 26.97 -8.20
N PRO A 80 2.68 25.67 -7.95
CA PRO A 80 3.89 24.88 -8.17
C PRO A 80 4.31 24.99 -9.64
N PRO A 81 5.63 25.02 -9.93
CA PRO A 81 6.11 25.08 -11.30
C PRO A 81 5.60 23.86 -12.08
N LEU A 82 5.01 24.10 -13.25
CA LEU A 82 4.67 23.04 -14.19
C LEU A 82 5.96 22.55 -14.83
N THR A 83 6.39 21.35 -14.45
CA THR A 83 7.51 20.65 -15.06
C THR A 83 6.99 19.47 -15.85
N SER A 84 7.65 19.13 -16.96
CA SER A 84 7.35 17.92 -17.72
C SER A 84 7.75 16.69 -16.90
N SER A 85 6.96 15.62 -16.97
CA SER A 85 7.32 14.32 -16.38
C SER A 85 8.58 13.78 -17.03
N ARG A 86 9.50 13.22 -16.23
CA ARG A 86 10.66 12.51 -16.76
C ARG A 86 10.22 11.21 -17.46
N SER A 87 11.06 10.75 -18.39
CA SER A 87 10.87 9.44 -19.01
C SER A 87 11.26 8.32 -18.04
N VAL A 88 10.54 7.19 -18.09
CA VAL A 88 10.88 5.97 -17.35
C VAL A 88 12.28 5.44 -17.69
N TYR A 89 12.80 5.78 -18.88
CA TYR A 89 14.17 5.42 -19.29
C TYR A 89 15.28 6.16 -18.54
N SER A 90 14.93 7.16 -17.73
CA SER A 90 15.85 7.76 -16.73
C SER A 90 16.18 6.77 -15.60
N TYR A 91 15.43 5.68 -15.51
CA TYR A 91 15.63 4.61 -14.54
C TYR A 91 16.14 3.34 -15.22
N GLU A 92 16.99 2.61 -14.52
CA GLU A 92 17.44 1.28 -14.91
C GLU A 92 16.63 0.25 -14.13
N ARG A 93 15.83 -0.58 -14.81
CA ARG A 93 15.09 -1.68 -14.20
C ARG A 93 16.06 -2.75 -13.73
N LEU A 94 15.99 -3.12 -12.45
CA LEU A 94 16.80 -4.16 -11.83
C LEU A 94 16.05 -5.48 -11.79
N ASN A 95 14.96 -5.55 -11.04
CA ASN A 95 14.12 -6.75 -10.91
C ASN A 95 12.66 -6.37 -10.66
N GLN A 96 11.77 -7.33 -10.89
CA GLN A 96 10.37 -7.23 -10.47
C GLN A 96 10.25 -7.65 -9.00
N ILE A 97 9.49 -6.86 -8.22
CA ILE A 97 9.25 -7.11 -6.79
C ILE A 97 7.94 -7.86 -6.62
N GLU A 98 6.86 -7.31 -7.18
CA GLU A 98 5.51 -7.81 -6.99
C GLU A 98 4.65 -7.52 -8.22
N GLU A 99 3.69 -8.42 -8.47
CA GLU A 99 2.62 -8.22 -9.43
C GLU A 99 1.28 -8.42 -8.73
N GLY A 100 0.45 -7.39 -8.73
CA GLY A 100 -0.83 -7.37 -8.05
C GLY A 100 -1.98 -6.86 -8.94
N SER A 101 -3.18 -6.80 -8.37
CA SER A 101 -4.39 -6.30 -9.04
C SER A 101 -4.26 -4.83 -9.51
N TYR A 102 -3.48 -4.02 -8.81
CA TYR A 102 -3.33 -2.58 -9.08
C TYR A 102 -2.14 -2.22 -9.97
N GLY A 103 -1.27 -3.17 -10.30
CA GLY A 103 -0.09 -2.91 -11.10
C GLY A 103 1.05 -3.88 -10.84
N VAL A 104 2.17 -3.60 -11.48
CA VAL A 104 3.42 -4.33 -11.30
C VAL A 104 4.44 -3.39 -10.70
N VAL A 105 5.14 -3.86 -9.68
CA VAL A 105 6.17 -3.08 -8.98
C VAL A 105 7.55 -3.60 -9.35
N PHE A 106 8.41 -2.69 -9.77
CA PHE A 106 9.80 -2.98 -10.13
C PHE A 106 10.74 -2.27 -9.17
N ARG A 107 11.84 -2.91 -8.84
CA ARG A 107 13.02 -2.26 -8.28
C ARG A 107 13.83 -1.66 -9.41
N ALA A 108 14.20 -0.41 -9.29
CA ALA A 108 14.96 0.31 -10.31
C ALA A 108 16.01 1.22 -9.67
N LYS A 109 16.99 1.62 -10.49
CA LYS A 109 18.04 2.56 -10.12
C LYS A 109 17.88 3.83 -10.94
N ASP A 110 17.81 4.98 -10.29
CA ASP A 110 17.87 6.27 -10.97
C ASP A 110 19.29 6.42 -11.58
N LYS A 111 19.36 6.63 -12.90
CA LYS A 111 20.63 6.76 -13.62
C LYS A 111 21.36 8.04 -13.28
N GLN A 112 20.63 9.06 -12.83
CA GLN A 112 21.16 10.38 -12.52
C GLN A 112 21.71 10.47 -11.10
N THR A 113 20.93 10.01 -10.10
CA THR A 113 21.30 10.11 -8.68
C THR A 113 21.97 8.83 -8.17
N GLY A 114 21.75 7.69 -8.83
CA GLY A 114 22.19 6.38 -8.36
C GLY A 114 21.27 5.74 -7.31
N ASP A 115 20.20 6.42 -6.91
CA ASP A 115 19.26 5.94 -5.89
C ASP A 115 18.50 4.71 -6.36
N ILE A 116 18.25 3.81 -5.40
CA ILE A 116 17.33 2.68 -5.60
C ILE A 116 15.92 3.12 -5.25
N VAL A 117 14.98 2.86 -6.15
CA VAL A 117 13.56 3.25 -6.04
C VAL A 117 12.65 2.08 -6.39
N ALA A 118 11.39 2.17 -5.99
CA ALA A 118 10.31 1.31 -6.45
C ALA A 118 9.52 2.04 -7.55
N LEU A 119 9.30 1.36 -8.68
CA LEU A 119 8.50 1.84 -9.79
C LEU A 119 7.22 1.01 -9.88
N LYS A 120 6.08 1.59 -9.54
CA LYS A 120 4.76 0.96 -9.68
C LYS A 120 4.17 1.33 -11.04
N LYS A 121 4.13 0.37 -11.99
CA LYS A 121 3.44 0.53 -13.27
C LYS A 121 1.93 0.47 -13.03
N LEU A 122 1.21 1.49 -13.47
CA LEU A 122 -0.24 1.50 -13.40
C LEU A 122 -0.83 0.66 -14.54
N LYS A 123 -1.86 -0.14 -14.25
CA LYS A 123 -2.62 -0.90 -15.26
C LYS A 123 -3.63 0.03 -15.93
N LEU A 124 -3.25 0.64 -17.05
CA LEU A 124 -4.08 1.55 -17.83
C LEU A 124 -4.65 0.90 -19.08
N ASP A 125 -4.14 -0.27 -19.49
CA ASP A 125 -4.47 -0.93 -20.75
C ASP A 125 -5.93 -1.47 -20.76
N GLU A 126 -6.51 -1.73 -19.59
CA GLU A 126 -7.90 -2.22 -19.42
C GLU A 126 -8.93 -1.08 -19.27
N GLU A 127 -8.49 0.16 -19.14
CA GLU A 127 -9.35 1.30 -18.85
C GLU A 127 -9.96 1.92 -20.11
N LYS A 128 -11.28 1.77 -20.27
CA LYS A 128 -12.03 2.32 -21.40
C LYS A 128 -12.38 3.80 -21.28
N TYR A 129 -12.29 4.37 -20.07
CA TYR A 129 -12.83 5.69 -19.73
C TYR A 129 -11.79 6.72 -19.33
N GLY A 130 -10.52 6.51 -19.67
CA GLY A 130 -9.44 7.44 -19.39
C GLY A 130 -8.59 7.04 -18.19
N PHE A 131 -8.04 8.01 -17.44
CA PHE A 131 -7.13 7.71 -16.34
C PHE A 131 -7.89 7.14 -15.12
N PRO A 132 -7.45 6.01 -14.51
CA PRO A 132 -8.15 5.36 -13.40
C PRO A 132 -8.31 6.28 -12.19
N ILE A 133 -9.54 6.42 -11.71
CA ILE A 133 -9.82 7.22 -10.51
C ILE A 133 -9.14 6.65 -9.26
N THR A 134 -8.92 5.34 -9.22
CA THR A 134 -8.20 4.66 -8.15
C THR A 134 -6.75 5.13 -8.08
N ALA A 135 -6.07 5.22 -9.22
CA ALA A 135 -4.69 5.73 -9.29
C ALA A 135 -4.60 7.21 -8.91
N LEU A 136 -5.56 8.04 -9.32
CA LEU A 136 -5.61 9.45 -8.90
C LEU A 136 -5.81 9.58 -7.39
N ARG A 137 -6.65 8.73 -6.79
CA ARG A 137 -6.87 8.69 -5.34
C ARG A 137 -5.61 8.27 -4.60
N GLU A 138 -4.92 7.23 -5.07
CA GLU A 138 -3.66 6.75 -4.49
C GLU A 138 -2.59 7.86 -4.51
N ILE A 139 -2.38 8.50 -5.67
CA ILE A 139 -1.41 9.59 -5.82
C ILE A 139 -1.78 10.77 -4.89
N ASN A 140 -3.05 11.17 -4.85
CA ASN A 140 -3.51 12.26 -4.00
C ASN A 140 -3.33 11.93 -2.50
N ALA A 141 -3.62 10.69 -2.09
CA ALA A 141 -3.43 10.24 -0.72
C ALA A 141 -1.94 10.25 -0.33
N LEU A 142 -1.06 9.72 -1.18
CA LEU A 142 0.38 9.70 -0.93
C LEU A 142 0.99 11.11 -0.86
N ILE A 143 0.54 12.04 -1.70
CA ILE A 143 0.99 13.43 -1.65
C ILE A 143 0.53 14.12 -0.36
N ALA A 144 -0.69 13.83 0.10
CA ALA A 144 -1.26 14.43 1.30
C ALA A 144 -0.69 13.82 2.60
N CYS A 145 -0.31 12.54 2.57
CA CYS A 145 0.18 11.80 3.74
C CYS A 145 1.73 11.73 3.79
N ARG A 146 2.43 12.82 3.48
CA ARG A 146 3.89 12.86 3.62
C ARG A 146 4.29 12.72 5.09
N HIS A 147 4.92 11.58 5.42
CA HIS A 147 5.35 11.25 6.78
C HIS A 147 6.51 10.26 6.72
N GLU A 148 7.39 10.26 7.72
CA GLU A 148 8.55 9.34 7.77
C GLU A 148 8.16 7.86 7.72
N ASN A 149 7.01 7.51 8.30
CA ASN A 149 6.49 6.15 8.34
C ASN A 149 5.39 5.89 7.28
N VAL A 150 5.35 6.68 6.21
CA VAL A 150 4.54 6.47 5.00
C VAL A 150 5.48 6.41 3.80
N VAL A 151 5.19 5.53 2.84
CA VAL A 151 5.98 5.45 1.60
C VAL A 151 5.86 6.78 0.84
N GLY A 152 7.00 7.40 0.59
CA GLY A 152 7.07 8.67 -0.12
C GLY A 152 6.93 8.48 -1.63
N ILE A 153 6.03 9.25 -2.26
CA ILE A 153 6.03 9.43 -3.70
C ILE A 153 7.12 10.46 -4.06
N ARG A 154 8.00 10.10 -5.01
CA ARG A 154 9.07 10.97 -5.49
C ARG A 154 8.63 11.76 -6.72
N GLU A 155 8.13 11.05 -7.74
CA GLU A 155 7.62 11.63 -8.97
C GLU A 155 6.73 10.64 -9.73
N ILE A 156 6.14 11.10 -10.83
CA ILE A 156 5.42 10.28 -11.80
C ILE A 156 6.20 10.37 -13.11
N VAL A 157 6.51 9.21 -13.70
CA VAL A 157 7.24 9.12 -14.97
C VAL A 157 6.42 8.39 -16.02
N VAL A 158 6.71 8.68 -17.29
CA VAL A 158 5.96 8.17 -18.42
C VAL A 158 6.85 7.36 -19.35
N GLY A 159 6.28 6.34 -19.99
CA GLY A 159 6.94 5.56 -21.04
C GLY A 159 6.73 6.17 -22.42
N GLU A 160 6.79 5.32 -23.46
CA GLU A 160 6.58 5.73 -24.85
C GLU A 160 5.11 5.93 -25.21
N THR A 161 4.21 5.28 -24.48
CA THR A 161 2.77 5.33 -24.75
C THR A 161 2.03 6.01 -23.59
N LEU A 162 0.84 6.54 -23.85
CA LEU A 162 -0.01 7.17 -22.82
C LEU A 162 -0.47 6.19 -21.76
N THR A 163 -0.40 4.89 -22.02
CA THR A 163 -0.76 3.82 -21.06
C THR A 163 0.40 3.42 -20.15
N GLN A 164 1.61 3.87 -20.45
CA GLN A 164 2.80 3.57 -19.66
C GLN A 164 3.09 4.67 -18.64
N VAL A 165 2.37 4.65 -17.54
CA VAL A 165 2.56 5.59 -16.42
C VAL A 165 3.06 4.83 -15.20
N TYR A 166 4.09 5.37 -14.55
CA TYR A 166 4.73 4.78 -13.38
C TYR A 166 4.78 5.78 -12.24
N ILE A 167 4.49 5.29 -11.03
CA ILE A 167 4.70 6.04 -9.79
C ILE A 167 6.07 5.65 -9.24
N VAL A 168 6.94 6.62 -9.04
CA VAL A 168 8.26 6.44 -8.42
C VAL A 168 8.13 6.67 -6.92
N MET A 169 8.50 5.66 -6.14
CA MET A 169 8.37 5.66 -4.68
C MET A 169 9.68 5.24 -4.02
N ASP A 170 9.77 5.47 -2.71
CA ASP A 170 10.86 4.93 -1.91
C ASP A 170 10.88 3.40 -2.00
N PHE A 171 12.08 2.84 -2.23
CA PHE A 171 12.30 1.40 -2.11
C PHE A 171 12.55 1.05 -0.66
N VAL A 172 11.88 0.01 -0.17
CA VAL A 172 12.06 -0.55 1.16
C VAL A 172 12.28 -2.05 1.04
N GLU A 173 13.22 -2.60 1.79
CA GLU A 173 13.81 -3.92 1.58
C GLU A 173 12.87 -5.09 1.85
N HIS A 174 11.94 -4.95 2.82
CA HIS A 174 11.10 -6.07 3.28
C HIS A 174 9.65 -5.65 3.43
N ASP A 175 8.72 -6.52 3.12
CA ASP A 175 7.39 -6.47 3.70
C ASP A 175 7.35 -7.23 5.03
N LEU A 176 6.57 -6.72 5.98
CA LEU A 176 6.56 -7.23 7.35
C LEU A 176 6.00 -8.65 7.45
N LYS A 177 5.07 -9.03 6.57
CA LYS A 177 4.50 -10.37 6.53
C LYS A 177 5.54 -11.42 6.13
N SER A 178 6.25 -11.17 5.02
CA SER A 178 7.34 -12.04 4.59
C SER A 178 8.44 -12.13 5.63
N LEU A 179 8.77 -10.99 6.27
CA LEU A 179 9.76 -10.95 7.33
C LEU A 179 9.36 -11.79 8.53
N LEU A 180 8.12 -11.67 9.04
CA LEU A 180 7.59 -12.49 10.12
C LEU A 180 7.66 -14.00 9.81
N THR A 181 7.44 -14.37 8.54
CA THR A 181 7.52 -15.77 8.10
C THR A 181 8.96 -16.28 8.07
N LEU A 182 9.91 -15.44 7.62
CA LEU A 182 11.31 -15.80 7.45
C LEU A 182 12.10 -15.80 8.77
N MET A 183 11.72 -14.97 9.72
CA MET A 183 12.39 -14.86 11.01
C MET A 183 12.24 -16.15 11.81
N PRO A 184 13.34 -16.71 12.38
CA PRO A 184 13.25 -17.91 13.24
C PRO A 184 12.60 -17.59 14.60
N GLN A 185 12.84 -16.40 15.14
CA GLN A 185 12.34 -15.92 16.42
C GLN A 185 11.32 -14.80 16.22
N PRO A 186 10.31 -14.64 17.12
CA PRO A 186 9.43 -13.49 17.10
C PRO A 186 10.20 -12.21 17.45
N PHE A 187 9.62 -11.06 17.11
CA PHE A 187 10.13 -9.76 17.54
C PHE A 187 10.14 -9.67 19.09
N LEU A 188 11.15 -8.99 19.62
CA LEU A 188 11.20 -8.66 21.05
C LEU A 188 10.10 -7.65 21.40
N GLN A 189 9.64 -7.63 22.64
CA GLN A 189 8.63 -6.66 23.10
C GLN A 189 9.05 -5.20 22.85
N SER A 190 10.32 -4.89 23.04
CA SER A 190 10.89 -3.56 22.75
C SER A 190 10.85 -3.22 21.25
N GLU A 191 11.03 -4.20 20.37
CA GLU A 191 10.94 -4.05 18.92
C GLU A 191 9.47 -3.85 18.49
N ILE A 192 8.56 -4.66 19.03
CA ILE A 192 7.12 -4.52 18.77
C ILE A 192 6.63 -3.13 19.18
N LYS A 193 7.05 -2.62 20.34
CA LYS A 193 6.71 -1.26 20.78
C LYS A 193 7.18 -0.20 19.78
N THR A 194 8.38 -0.35 19.23
CA THR A 194 8.92 0.58 18.23
C THR A 194 8.11 0.52 16.94
N LEU A 195 7.86 -0.68 16.42
CA LEU A 195 7.06 -0.87 15.19
C LEU A 195 5.64 -0.32 15.36
N MET A 196 5.00 -0.59 16.51
CA MET A 196 3.66 -0.09 16.81
C MET A 196 3.60 1.43 16.94
N ARG A 197 4.61 2.08 17.56
CA ARG A 197 4.69 3.55 17.63
C ARG A 197 4.80 4.17 16.24
N GLN A 198 5.62 3.60 15.37
CA GLN A 198 5.78 4.07 13.99
C GLN A 198 4.49 3.89 13.19
N LEU A 199 3.83 2.72 13.31
CA LEU A 199 2.55 2.46 12.67
C LEU A 199 1.47 3.44 13.14
N LEU A 200 1.31 3.60 14.45
CA LEU A 200 0.34 4.53 15.03
C LEU A 200 0.62 5.98 14.63
N SER A 201 1.89 6.40 14.53
CA SER A 201 2.28 7.73 14.05
C SER A 201 1.85 7.96 12.61
N ALA A 202 2.09 6.97 11.72
CA ALA A 202 1.64 7.03 10.33
C ALA A 202 0.11 7.11 10.21
N VAL A 203 -0.61 6.26 10.97
CA VAL A 203 -2.08 6.21 10.94
C VAL A 203 -2.67 7.50 11.51
N ALA A 204 -2.14 8.02 12.61
CA ALA A 204 -2.57 9.32 13.18
C ALA A 204 -2.39 10.44 12.15
N HIS A 205 -1.25 10.45 11.44
CA HIS A 205 -1.00 11.44 10.39
C HIS A 205 -2.00 11.32 9.23
N CYS A 206 -2.31 10.11 8.77
CA CYS A 206 -3.33 9.89 7.73
C CYS A 206 -4.70 10.37 8.18
N HIS A 207 -5.13 9.99 9.39
CA HIS A 207 -6.42 10.38 9.94
C HIS A 207 -6.55 11.89 10.14
N LYS A 208 -5.48 12.57 10.60
CA LYS A 208 -5.42 14.02 10.71
C LYS A 208 -5.56 14.73 9.36
N ASN A 209 -5.11 14.10 8.27
CA ASN A 209 -5.27 14.59 6.90
C ASN A 209 -6.58 14.11 6.23
N TRP A 210 -7.53 13.62 7.02
CA TRP A 210 -8.85 13.13 6.55
C TRP A 210 -8.75 11.96 5.56
N ILE A 211 -7.75 11.09 5.73
CA ILE A 211 -7.52 9.92 4.87
C ILE A 211 -7.67 8.65 5.69
N LEU A 212 -8.56 7.75 5.23
CA LEU A 212 -8.66 6.36 5.66
C LEU A 212 -7.81 5.51 4.72
N HIS A 213 -6.99 4.62 5.28
CA HIS A 213 -6.17 3.70 4.49
C HIS A 213 -7.00 2.54 3.95
N ARG A 214 -7.81 1.90 4.80
CA ARG A 214 -8.78 0.84 4.49
C ARG A 214 -8.18 -0.48 3.98
N ASP A 215 -6.88 -0.65 4.00
CA ASP A 215 -6.20 -1.93 3.71
C ASP A 215 -4.90 -2.09 4.52
N LEU A 216 -4.96 -1.74 5.82
CA LEU A 216 -3.84 -1.99 6.72
C LEU A 216 -3.72 -3.49 6.98
N LYS A 217 -2.55 -4.04 6.65
CA LYS A 217 -2.15 -5.43 6.85
C LYS A 217 -0.63 -5.54 6.88
N THR A 218 -0.10 -6.62 7.39
CA THR A 218 1.36 -6.81 7.54
C THR A 218 2.10 -6.79 6.21
N SER A 219 1.49 -7.21 5.09
CA SER A 219 2.10 -7.11 3.75
C SER A 219 2.18 -5.68 3.20
N ASN A 220 1.33 -4.76 3.71
CA ASN A 220 1.36 -3.35 3.33
C ASN A 220 2.23 -2.50 4.27
N LEU A 221 2.91 -3.14 5.22
CA LEU A 221 3.91 -2.51 6.08
C LEU A 221 5.31 -2.91 5.60
N LEU A 222 6.03 -1.96 5.06
CA LEU A 222 7.38 -2.19 4.57
C LEU A 222 8.38 -1.80 5.66
N MET A 223 9.40 -2.61 5.88
CA MET A 223 10.44 -2.38 6.89
C MET A 223 11.82 -2.38 6.23
N ASN A 224 12.64 -1.37 6.54
CA ASN A 224 14.02 -1.35 6.12
C ASN A 224 14.94 -2.09 7.12
N ASN A 225 16.19 -2.35 6.72
CA ASN A 225 17.19 -2.98 7.56
C ASN A 225 17.66 -2.08 8.75
N ARG A 226 17.09 -0.91 8.91
CA ARG A 226 17.30 -0.02 10.08
C ARG A 226 16.10 0.00 11.03
N GLY A 227 15.15 -0.94 10.91
CA GLY A 227 14.00 -1.03 11.80
C GLY A 227 12.97 0.11 11.63
N THR A 228 13.04 0.86 10.52
CA THR A 228 12.01 1.86 10.19
C THR A 228 10.94 1.22 9.33
N ILE A 229 9.67 1.37 9.72
CA ILE A 229 8.54 0.93 8.90
C ILE A 229 7.94 2.09 8.11
N LYS A 230 7.38 1.74 6.96
CA LYS A 230 6.59 2.64 6.11
C LYS A 230 5.29 1.95 5.70
N VAL A 231 4.18 2.64 5.93
CA VAL A 231 2.86 2.22 5.42
C VAL A 231 2.83 2.43 3.92
N ALA A 232 2.43 1.40 3.17
CA ALA A 232 2.40 1.37 1.71
C ALA A 232 1.01 0.98 1.19
N ASP A 233 0.81 1.08 -0.11
CA ASP A 233 -0.37 0.70 -0.87
C ASP A 233 -1.66 1.44 -0.46
N PHE A 234 -1.75 2.69 -0.90
CA PHE A 234 -2.92 3.56 -0.74
C PHE A 234 -3.98 3.35 -1.85
N GLY A 235 -3.92 2.23 -2.57
CA GLY A 235 -4.87 1.93 -3.66
C GLY A 235 -6.34 1.89 -3.23
N LEU A 236 -6.61 1.48 -1.98
CA LEU A 236 -7.94 1.49 -1.38
C LEU A 236 -8.20 2.73 -0.49
N ALA A 237 -7.25 3.66 -0.37
CA ALA A 237 -7.40 4.82 0.49
C ALA A 237 -8.52 5.76 0.01
N ARG A 238 -9.15 6.45 0.96
CA ARG A 238 -10.22 7.40 0.66
C ARG A 238 -10.21 8.57 1.63
N ARG A 239 -10.50 9.75 1.11
CA ARG A 239 -10.83 10.90 1.96
C ARG A 239 -12.21 10.70 2.57
N TYR A 240 -12.34 11.04 3.83
CA TYR A 240 -13.61 11.10 4.54
C TYR A 240 -13.90 12.55 4.95
N GLY A 241 -15.06 12.84 5.51
CA GLY A 241 -15.48 14.19 5.91
C GLY A 241 -16.35 14.13 7.14
N ASP A 242 -16.75 15.30 7.61
CA ASP A 242 -17.72 15.47 8.67
C ASP A 242 -18.96 16.19 8.11
N PRO A 243 -20.17 15.59 8.15
CA PRO A 243 -20.44 14.24 8.69
C PRO A 243 -19.93 13.10 7.80
N VAL A 244 -19.56 12.00 8.47
CA VAL A 244 -19.05 10.79 7.80
C VAL A 244 -20.14 10.18 6.91
N GLY A 245 -19.76 9.76 5.69
CA GLY A 245 -20.65 9.01 4.80
C GLY A 245 -21.33 9.82 3.69
N LEU A 246 -21.11 11.13 3.61
CA LEU A 246 -21.54 11.92 2.46
C LEU A 246 -20.89 11.38 1.16
N GLY A 247 -21.71 10.88 0.24
CA GLY A 247 -21.27 10.33 -1.04
C GLY A 247 -21.10 8.80 -1.07
N GLY A 248 -21.64 8.06 -0.10
CA GLY A 248 -21.64 6.59 -0.04
C GLY A 248 -20.25 5.99 0.19
N MET A 249 -20.11 5.02 1.06
CA MET A 249 -18.85 4.32 1.32
C MET A 249 -18.90 2.90 0.75
N THR A 250 -17.78 2.44 0.17
CA THR A 250 -17.65 1.08 -0.35
C THR A 250 -17.65 0.10 0.82
N GLN A 251 -18.52 -0.89 0.81
CA GLN A 251 -18.63 -1.91 1.88
C GLN A 251 -17.53 -2.97 1.76
N LEU A 252 -17.16 -3.37 0.54
CA LEU A 252 -16.08 -4.34 0.30
C LEU A 252 -14.71 -3.66 0.37
N VAL A 253 -14.25 -3.40 1.58
CA VAL A 253 -12.93 -2.83 1.86
C VAL A 253 -12.23 -3.67 2.92
N VAL A 254 -10.93 -3.53 3.01
CA VAL A 254 -10.03 -4.24 3.93
C VAL A 254 -9.93 -5.74 3.61
N THR A 255 -8.74 -6.27 3.64
CA THR A 255 -8.47 -7.71 3.56
C THR A 255 -9.17 -8.43 4.72
N LEU A 256 -9.84 -9.55 4.44
CA LEU A 256 -10.75 -10.23 5.36
C LEU A 256 -10.23 -10.38 6.80
N TRP A 257 -8.98 -10.80 6.96
CA TRP A 257 -8.40 -11.07 8.29
C TRP A 257 -8.22 -9.83 9.19
N TYR A 258 -8.21 -8.64 8.58
CA TYR A 258 -8.04 -7.35 9.26
C TYR A 258 -9.31 -6.50 9.23
N ARG A 259 -10.43 -7.07 8.70
CA ARG A 259 -11.69 -6.34 8.54
C ARG A 259 -12.41 -6.21 9.86
N ALA A 260 -12.84 -4.98 10.16
CA ALA A 260 -13.56 -4.65 11.38
C ALA A 260 -14.96 -5.27 11.41
N PRO A 261 -15.48 -5.66 12.60
CA PRO A 261 -16.75 -6.36 12.74
C PRO A 261 -17.95 -5.55 12.24
N GLU A 262 -17.92 -4.21 12.36
CA GLU A 262 -18.97 -3.35 11.81
C GLU A 262 -19.08 -3.46 10.28
N ILE A 263 -17.96 -3.61 9.56
CA ILE A 263 -17.96 -3.82 8.12
C ILE A 263 -18.49 -5.22 7.79
N LEU A 264 -18.04 -6.24 8.53
CA LEU A 264 -18.53 -7.63 8.37
C LEU A 264 -20.04 -7.75 8.61
N LEU A 265 -20.59 -6.90 9.46
CA LEU A 265 -22.03 -6.84 9.78
C LEU A 265 -22.81 -5.88 8.87
N GLY A 266 -22.19 -5.40 7.78
CA GLY A 266 -22.87 -4.66 6.73
C GLY A 266 -23.08 -3.17 7.02
N ALA A 267 -22.29 -2.57 7.91
CA ALA A 267 -22.36 -1.12 8.13
C ALA A 267 -22.10 -0.34 6.82
N THR A 268 -22.98 0.60 6.52
CA THR A 268 -22.88 1.45 5.32
C THR A 268 -22.02 2.68 5.52
N THR A 269 -21.82 3.08 6.78
CA THR A 269 -20.97 4.20 7.20
C THR A 269 -19.94 3.71 8.19
N TYR A 270 -18.70 4.16 8.03
CA TYR A 270 -17.60 3.82 8.92
C TYR A 270 -16.60 4.97 9.01
N SER A 271 -15.81 5.00 10.08
CA SER A 271 -14.86 6.07 10.40
C SER A 271 -13.42 5.56 10.45
N THR A 272 -12.53 6.34 11.03
CA THR A 272 -11.13 5.99 11.34
C THR A 272 -11.00 4.72 12.17
N ALA A 273 -12.06 4.34 12.90
CA ALA A 273 -12.09 3.16 13.73
C ALA A 273 -11.82 1.85 12.95
N VAL A 274 -12.12 1.79 11.65
CA VAL A 274 -11.84 0.57 10.84
C VAL A 274 -10.34 0.33 10.69
N ASP A 275 -9.54 1.40 10.50
CA ASP A 275 -8.09 1.29 10.43
C ASP A 275 -7.52 0.91 11.81
N MET A 276 -8.10 1.41 12.91
CA MET A 276 -7.66 1.08 14.27
C MET A 276 -7.90 -0.38 14.62
N TRP A 277 -8.99 -0.99 14.13
CA TRP A 277 -9.18 -2.44 14.24
C TRP A 277 -8.07 -3.21 13.52
N SER A 278 -7.75 -2.81 12.29
CA SER A 278 -6.66 -3.42 11.52
C SER A 278 -5.31 -3.28 12.24
N VAL A 279 -5.03 -2.13 12.85
CA VAL A 279 -3.85 -1.91 13.71
C VAL A 279 -3.83 -2.89 14.89
N GLY A 280 -4.99 -3.15 15.51
CA GLY A 280 -5.12 -4.15 16.57
C GLY A 280 -4.81 -5.57 16.10
N CYS A 281 -5.29 -5.95 14.91
CA CYS A 281 -4.96 -7.23 14.28
C CYS A 281 -3.46 -7.35 13.99
N ILE A 282 -2.84 -6.30 13.44
CA ILE A 282 -1.39 -6.25 13.18
C ILE A 282 -0.61 -6.37 14.50
N PHE A 283 -1.03 -5.67 15.56
CA PHE A 283 -0.38 -5.77 16.87
C PHE A 283 -0.41 -7.21 17.39
N GLY A 284 -1.58 -7.87 17.34
CA GLY A 284 -1.71 -9.26 17.72
C GLY A 284 -0.86 -10.21 16.85
N GLU A 285 -0.77 -9.95 15.55
CA GLU A 285 0.05 -10.74 14.61
C GLU A 285 1.56 -10.60 14.90
N LEU A 286 2.03 -9.40 15.23
CA LEU A 286 3.41 -9.18 15.67
C LEU A 286 3.75 -9.96 16.94
N LEU A 287 2.79 -10.10 17.85
CA LEU A 287 2.96 -10.84 19.12
C LEU A 287 2.94 -12.34 18.92
N LEU A 288 2.04 -12.85 18.07
CA LEU A 288 1.81 -14.28 17.86
C LEU A 288 2.65 -14.87 16.74
N LYS A 289 3.19 -14.04 15.83
CA LYS A 289 3.80 -14.47 14.55
C LYS A 289 2.81 -15.14 13.59
N GLU A 290 1.54 -15.06 13.86
CA GLU A 290 0.46 -15.60 13.04
C GLU A 290 -0.75 -14.64 13.06
N PRO A 291 -1.57 -14.64 12.00
CA PRO A 291 -2.77 -13.81 11.96
C PRO A 291 -3.70 -14.10 13.14
N VAL A 292 -4.28 -13.05 13.74
CA VAL A 292 -5.18 -13.19 14.89
C VAL A 292 -6.49 -13.88 14.49
N PHE A 293 -7.03 -13.52 13.33
CA PHE A 293 -8.32 -13.99 12.83
C PHE A 293 -8.20 -14.49 11.38
N PRO A 294 -7.67 -15.71 11.14
CA PRO A 294 -7.48 -16.24 9.79
C PRO A 294 -8.75 -16.90 9.21
N GLY A 295 -9.87 -16.16 9.15
CA GLY A 295 -11.13 -16.67 8.60
C GLY A 295 -11.06 -16.91 7.10
N LYS A 296 -11.71 -17.96 6.63
CA LYS A 296 -11.82 -18.30 5.19
C LYS A 296 -12.94 -17.52 4.50
N ASN A 297 -13.94 -17.15 5.25
CA ASN A 297 -15.10 -16.36 4.82
C ASN A 297 -15.55 -15.42 5.96
N GLU A 298 -16.51 -14.56 5.68
CA GLU A 298 -17.00 -13.53 6.62
C GLU A 298 -17.63 -14.13 7.87
N MET A 299 -18.36 -15.27 7.74
CA MET A 299 -18.95 -15.97 8.87
C MET A 299 -17.90 -16.55 9.81
N GLU A 300 -16.92 -17.24 9.25
CA GLU A 300 -15.83 -17.79 10.05
C GLU A 300 -15.01 -16.68 10.69
N GLN A 301 -14.80 -15.57 9.98
CA GLN A 301 -14.13 -14.38 10.51
C GLN A 301 -14.84 -13.84 11.75
N LEU A 302 -16.17 -13.64 11.69
CA LEU A 302 -16.98 -13.21 12.82
C LEU A 302 -16.94 -14.23 13.96
N SER A 303 -17.03 -15.53 13.66
CA SER A 303 -16.94 -16.60 14.64
C SER A 303 -15.62 -16.57 15.41
N LEU A 304 -14.50 -16.37 14.71
CA LEU A 304 -13.16 -16.24 15.32
C LEU A 304 -13.07 -15.00 16.22
N ILE A 305 -13.62 -13.86 15.77
CA ILE A 305 -13.66 -12.62 16.56
C ILE A 305 -14.46 -12.87 17.85
N PHE A 306 -15.67 -13.45 17.74
CA PHE A 306 -16.52 -13.69 18.91
C PHE A 306 -15.96 -14.76 19.84
N LYS A 307 -15.23 -15.73 19.32
CA LYS A 307 -14.52 -16.72 20.15
C LYS A 307 -13.42 -16.07 20.99
N LEU A 308 -12.68 -15.13 20.41
CA LEU A 308 -11.57 -14.47 21.12
C LEU A 308 -12.06 -13.42 22.12
N LEU A 309 -12.97 -12.54 21.70
CA LEU A 309 -13.42 -11.36 22.47
C LEU A 309 -14.69 -11.61 23.29
N GLY A 310 -15.38 -12.73 23.05
CA GLY A 310 -16.75 -12.97 23.50
C GLY A 310 -17.79 -12.34 22.56
N PRO A 311 -19.07 -12.75 22.64
CA PRO A 311 -20.12 -12.16 21.79
C PRO A 311 -20.36 -10.71 22.18
N PRO A 312 -20.76 -9.86 21.20
CA PRO A 312 -21.15 -8.50 21.51
C PRO A 312 -22.40 -8.49 22.40
N THR A 313 -22.38 -7.63 23.41
CA THR A 313 -23.49 -7.40 24.32
C THR A 313 -23.99 -5.96 24.18
N GLN A 314 -25.20 -5.67 24.68
CA GLN A 314 -25.71 -4.30 24.71
C GLN A 314 -24.77 -3.33 25.45
N LEU A 315 -23.97 -3.81 26.38
CA LEU A 315 -22.99 -3.01 27.12
C LEU A 315 -21.71 -2.78 26.32
N SER A 316 -21.19 -3.84 25.66
CA SER A 316 -19.96 -3.77 24.88
C SER A 316 -20.17 -3.10 23.51
N TRP A 317 -21.37 -3.22 22.93
CA TRP A 317 -21.71 -2.61 21.65
C TRP A 317 -23.20 -2.25 21.55
N PRO A 318 -23.61 -1.08 22.06
CA PRO A 318 -25.02 -0.68 22.04
C PRO A 318 -25.65 -0.62 20.65
N GLY A 319 -24.84 -0.26 19.63
CA GLY A 319 -25.29 -0.15 18.23
C GLY A 319 -25.39 -1.48 17.46
N TYR A 320 -24.98 -2.62 18.07
CA TYR A 320 -24.94 -3.92 17.39
C TYR A 320 -26.29 -4.32 16.77
N ALA A 321 -27.38 -4.19 17.52
CA ALA A 321 -28.72 -4.59 17.06
C ALA A 321 -29.25 -3.78 15.86
N GLY A 322 -28.65 -2.62 15.56
CA GLY A 322 -28.99 -1.77 14.43
C GLY A 322 -28.22 -2.13 13.15
N LEU A 323 -27.25 -3.02 13.20
CA LEU A 323 -26.48 -3.42 12.01
C LEU A 323 -27.28 -4.35 11.12
N PRO A 324 -27.17 -4.24 9.78
CA PRO A 324 -28.01 -4.99 8.83
C PRO A 324 -28.02 -6.51 9.07
N LEU A 325 -26.85 -7.09 9.31
CA LEU A 325 -26.69 -8.55 9.41
C LEU A 325 -26.74 -9.08 10.85
N SER A 326 -26.88 -8.20 11.87
CA SER A 326 -26.87 -8.62 13.27
C SER A 326 -28.00 -9.59 13.65
N LYS A 327 -29.17 -9.47 13.01
CA LYS A 327 -30.37 -10.27 13.33
C LYS A 327 -30.40 -11.63 12.64
N SER A 328 -29.70 -11.75 11.51
CA SER A 328 -29.68 -12.95 10.67
C SER A 328 -28.57 -13.94 11.08
N LEU A 329 -27.67 -13.52 11.96
CA LEU A 329 -26.53 -14.34 12.38
C LEU A 329 -26.89 -15.25 13.56
N ASN A 330 -27.09 -16.53 13.30
CA ASN A 330 -27.09 -17.57 14.31
C ASN A 330 -25.68 -17.97 14.67
N LEU A 331 -24.98 -17.07 15.39
CA LEU A 331 -23.61 -17.39 15.86
C LEU A 331 -23.67 -18.38 17.05
N PRO A 332 -22.76 -19.35 17.11
CA PRO A 332 -22.72 -20.30 18.20
C PRO A 332 -22.60 -19.57 19.54
N ILE A 333 -23.30 -20.08 20.55
CA ILE A 333 -23.28 -19.56 21.94
C ILE A 333 -21.83 -19.46 22.39
N ALA A 334 -21.43 -18.27 22.79
CA ALA A 334 -20.04 -17.99 23.08
C ALA A 334 -19.54 -18.70 24.32
N HIS A 335 -18.37 -19.27 24.19
CA HIS A 335 -17.53 -19.62 25.30
C HIS A 335 -16.97 -18.36 25.98
N ALA A 336 -16.44 -18.53 27.19
CA ALA A 336 -15.73 -17.43 27.85
C ALA A 336 -14.63 -16.83 26.98
N PRO A 337 -14.41 -15.51 26.98
CA PRO A 337 -13.39 -14.86 26.17
C PRO A 337 -12.01 -15.47 26.38
N GLN A 338 -11.33 -15.82 25.28
CA GLN A 338 -10.01 -16.47 25.34
C GLN A 338 -8.87 -15.45 25.21
N PHE A 339 -9.17 -14.16 25.28
CA PHE A 339 -8.24 -13.07 25.00
C PHE A 339 -6.96 -13.14 25.84
N ARG A 340 -7.08 -13.23 27.18
CA ARG A 340 -5.92 -13.35 28.08
C ARG A 340 -5.16 -14.66 27.92
N GLN A 341 -5.83 -15.74 27.57
CA GLN A 341 -5.19 -17.04 27.35
C GLN A 341 -4.32 -17.04 26.10
N ARG A 342 -4.76 -16.34 25.04
CA ARG A 342 -4.02 -16.25 23.78
C ARG A 342 -2.81 -15.33 23.87
N PHE A 343 -2.87 -14.28 24.70
CA PHE A 343 -1.79 -13.28 24.86
C PHE A 343 -1.16 -13.37 26.26
N THR A 344 -0.79 -14.57 26.69
CA THR A 344 -0.34 -14.89 28.07
C THR A 344 0.89 -14.10 28.50
N TYR A 345 1.81 -13.81 27.56
CA TYR A 345 3.09 -13.14 27.86
C TYR A 345 3.03 -11.61 27.81
N MET A 346 1.83 -11.05 27.63
CA MET A 346 1.63 -9.60 27.59
C MET A 346 1.48 -9.00 28.98
N THR A 347 2.02 -7.80 29.15
CA THR A 347 1.78 -6.98 30.35
C THR A 347 0.32 -6.55 30.45
N VAL A 348 -0.10 -6.10 31.61
CA VAL A 348 -1.46 -5.58 31.81
C VAL A 348 -1.73 -4.40 30.89
N ALA A 349 -0.77 -3.46 30.74
CA ALA A 349 -0.90 -2.33 29.83
C ALA A 349 -0.92 -2.75 28.36
N GLY A 350 -0.15 -3.78 27.97
CA GLY A 350 -0.19 -4.32 26.62
C GLY A 350 -1.52 -4.96 26.27
N ILE A 351 -2.10 -5.72 27.19
CA ILE A 351 -3.46 -6.29 27.05
C ILE A 351 -4.51 -5.19 26.97
N ASP A 352 -4.39 -4.13 27.78
CA ASP A 352 -5.31 -3.00 27.77
C ASP A 352 -5.27 -2.28 26.40
N LEU A 353 -4.09 -1.96 25.87
CA LEU A 353 -3.96 -1.35 24.57
C LEU A 353 -4.58 -2.23 23.46
N LEU A 354 -4.24 -3.53 23.44
CA LEU A 354 -4.78 -4.45 22.43
C LEU A 354 -6.30 -4.56 22.53
N SER A 355 -6.86 -4.60 23.75
CA SER A 355 -8.30 -4.62 24.01
C SER A 355 -9.00 -3.35 23.51
N ARG A 356 -8.40 -2.17 23.72
CA ARG A 356 -8.93 -0.89 23.24
C ARG A 356 -8.90 -0.78 21.73
N LEU A 357 -7.87 -1.35 21.06
CA LEU A 357 -7.79 -1.43 19.61
C LEU A 357 -8.85 -2.38 19.02
N LEU A 358 -9.10 -3.51 19.68
CA LEU A 358 -10.09 -4.52 19.28
C LEU A 358 -11.45 -4.32 19.98
N THR A 359 -11.81 -3.11 20.33
CA THR A 359 -13.12 -2.77 20.89
C THR A 359 -14.18 -2.87 19.79
N TYR A 360 -15.32 -3.53 20.10
CA TYR A 360 -16.44 -3.71 19.17
C TYR A 360 -17.06 -2.38 18.75
N ASP A 361 -17.44 -1.55 19.71
CA ASP A 361 -18.06 -0.26 19.46
C ASP A 361 -17.07 0.71 18.78
N PRO A 362 -17.27 1.08 17.49
CA PRO A 362 -16.37 1.97 16.80
C PRO A 362 -16.21 3.36 17.48
N GLY A 363 -17.26 3.81 18.17
CA GLY A 363 -17.24 5.09 18.90
C GLY A 363 -16.41 5.07 20.18
N LYS A 364 -16.13 3.86 20.73
CA LYS A 364 -15.31 3.66 21.93
C LYS A 364 -13.92 3.11 21.62
N ARG A 365 -13.68 2.72 20.36
CA ARG A 365 -12.37 2.22 19.92
C ARG A 365 -11.34 3.33 19.99
N ILE A 366 -10.19 3.04 20.60
CA ILE A 366 -9.11 4.01 20.80
C ILE A 366 -8.64 4.62 19.46
N THR A 367 -8.40 5.92 19.43
CA THR A 367 -7.81 6.63 18.28
C THR A 367 -6.29 6.40 18.21
N ALA A 368 -5.68 6.69 17.06
CA ALA A 368 -4.23 6.53 16.91
C ALA A 368 -3.45 7.52 17.79
N GLU A 369 -3.96 8.73 17.97
CA GLU A 369 -3.34 9.75 18.84
C GLU A 369 -3.39 9.35 20.32
N GLU A 370 -4.54 8.86 20.79
CA GLU A 370 -4.67 8.34 22.15
C GLU A 370 -3.80 7.11 22.38
N ALA A 371 -3.75 6.19 21.39
CA ALA A 371 -2.94 4.98 21.48
C ALA A 371 -1.44 5.30 21.57
N LEU A 372 -0.94 6.35 20.91
CA LEU A 372 0.46 6.80 21.04
C LEU A 372 0.83 7.24 22.47
N GLN A 373 -0.14 7.71 23.24
CA GLN A 373 0.05 8.15 24.65
C GLN A 373 -0.18 7.02 25.65
N HIS A 374 -0.47 5.80 25.18
CA HIS A 374 -0.82 4.70 26.05
C HIS A 374 0.35 4.26 26.93
N PRO A 375 0.13 3.93 28.23
CA PRO A 375 1.17 3.50 29.18
C PRO A 375 2.02 2.32 28.73
N TYR A 376 1.52 1.45 27.85
CA TYR A 376 2.26 0.34 27.25
C TYR A 376 3.60 0.78 26.63
N PHE A 377 3.69 1.97 26.05
CA PHE A 377 4.92 2.45 25.42
C PHE A 377 5.93 3.05 26.39
N SER A 378 5.51 3.35 27.62
CA SER A 378 6.39 3.90 28.67
C SER A 378 6.85 2.87 29.70
N GLU A 379 6.20 1.69 29.76
CA GLU A 379 6.62 0.60 30.65
C GLU A 379 7.89 -0.12 30.14
N SER A 380 8.59 -0.82 31.04
CA SER A 380 9.73 -1.67 30.68
C SER A 380 9.30 -2.96 29.96
N PRO A 381 10.03 -3.45 28.92
CA PRO A 381 11.16 -2.77 28.28
C PRO A 381 10.71 -1.57 27.44
N PRO A 382 11.50 -0.48 27.37
CA PRO A 382 11.18 0.67 26.52
C PRO A 382 11.28 0.30 25.05
N PRO A 383 10.66 1.09 24.14
CA PRO A 383 10.83 0.92 22.69
C PRO A 383 12.31 0.93 22.30
N LYS A 384 12.73 -0.07 21.53
CA LYS A 384 14.10 -0.20 21.02
C LYS A 384 14.37 0.85 19.95
N HIS A 385 15.59 1.42 19.95
CA HIS A 385 15.96 2.33 18.86
C HIS A 385 15.96 1.59 17.52
N PRO A 386 15.43 2.18 16.43
CA PRO A 386 15.35 1.52 15.13
C PRO A 386 16.68 0.96 14.62
N ASP A 387 17.78 1.71 14.74
CA ASP A 387 19.11 1.28 14.27
C ASP A 387 19.68 0.04 14.99
N LEU A 388 19.05 -0.41 16.07
CA LEU A 388 19.45 -1.60 16.80
C LEU A 388 18.71 -2.87 16.33
N PHE A 389 17.82 -2.78 15.34
CA PHE A 389 17.18 -3.93 14.76
C PHE A 389 18.17 -4.80 13.98
N SER A 390 17.89 -6.08 13.91
CA SER A 390 18.67 -6.99 13.08
C SER A 390 18.40 -6.75 11.61
N SER A 391 19.42 -6.89 10.76
CA SER A 391 19.26 -6.87 9.31
C SER A 391 18.95 -8.26 8.76
N PHE A 392 18.19 -8.29 7.69
CA PHE A 392 17.73 -9.51 7.03
C PHE A 392 18.03 -9.46 5.53
N PRO A 393 18.25 -10.62 4.86
CA PRO A 393 18.38 -10.65 3.41
C PRO A 393 17.08 -10.23 2.74
N SER A 394 17.17 -9.31 1.76
CA SER A 394 16.02 -8.71 1.11
C SER A 394 15.51 -9.54 -0.06
N VAL A 395 14.30 -10.08 0.07
CA VAL A 395 13.61 -10.78 -1.03
C VAL A 395 13.30 -9.79 -2.17
N ALA A 396 12.88 -8.57 -1.84
CA ALA A 396 12.62 -7.51 -2.81
C ALA A 396 13.88 -7.06 -3.58
N ALA A 397 15.07 -7.24 -2.98
CA ALA A 397 16.33 -7.02 -3.66
C ALA A 397 16.79 -8.21 -4.53
N GLY A 398 16.03 -9.30 -4.57
CA GLY A 398 16.40 -10.53 -5.29
C GLY A 398 17.32 -11.46 -4.51
N GLU A 399 17.51 -11.22 -3.21
CA GLU A 399 18.28 -12.12 -2.35
C GLU A 399 17.45 -13.36 -2.02
N LYS A 400 18.03 -14.54 -2.21
CA LYS A 400 17.29 -15.79 -1.97
C LYS A 400 17.11 -16.03 -0.47
N PRO A 401 15.89 -16.19 0.04
CA PRO A 401 15.67 -16.57 1.42
C PRO A 401 16.17 -17.98 1.67
N ARG A 402 16.75 -18.23 2.84
CA ARG A 402 17.24 -19.55 3.25
C ARG A 402 16.14 -20.58 3.48
N ARG A 403 14.88 -20.18 3.60
CA ARG A 403 13.69 -21.05 3.78
C ARG A 403 12.55 -20.57 2.89
N LYS A 404 11.74 -21.52 2.39
CA LYS A 404 10.48 -21.21 1.70
C LYS A 404 9.45 -20.72 2.74
N PRO A 405 8.69 -19.67 2.45
CA PRO A 405 7.61 -19.23 3.33
C PRO A 405 6.44 -20.22 3.27
N ASP A 406 6.08 -20.79 4.42
CA ASP A 406 4.90 -21.66 4.59
C ASP A 406 3.68 -20.91 5.16
N SER A 407 3.74 -19.58 5.22
CA SER A 407 2.65 -18.78 5.79
C SER A 407 1.44 -18.75 4.86
N PRO A 408 0.22 -19.04 5.36
CA PRO A 408 -0.99 -18.91 4.58
C PRO A 408 -1.20 -17.45 4.14
N ALA A 409 -1.69 -17.25 2.93
CA ALA A 409 -2.04 -15.93 2.44
C ALA A 409 -3.50 -15.62 2.78
N ALA A 410 -3.78 -14.35 3.17
CA ALA A 410 -5.16 -13.91 3.28
C ALA A 410 -5.84 -14.08 1.91
N PRO A 411 -7.12 -14.50 1.88
CA PRO A 411 -7.86 -14.55 0.64
C PRO A 411 -7.81 -13.16 -0.03
N HIS A 412 -7.30 -13.10 -1.25
CA HIS A 412 -7.33 -11.86 -2.01
C HIS A 412 -8.78 -11.50 -2.29
N GLY A 413 -9.17 -10.27 -2.04
CA GLY A 413 -10.50 -9.74 -2.31
C GLY A 413 -10.81 -9.62 -3.80
N ALA A 414 -10.53 -10.70 -4.57
CA ALA A 414 -11.13 -10.87 -5.86
C ALA A 414 -12.65 -10.86 -5.65
N ALA A 415 -13.40 -10.33 -6.60
CA ALA A 415 -14.83 -10.05 -6.64
C ALA A 415 -15.80 -11.21 -6.24
N LYS A 416 -15.33 -12.22 -5.51
CA LYS A 416 -16.05 -13.40 -5.03
C LYS A 416 -16.45 -13.34 -3.56
N TYR A 417 -15.93 -12.38 -2.78
CA TYR A 417 -16.42 -12.16 -1.41
C TYR A 417 -17.66 -11.28 -1.52
N GLN A 418 -18.80 -11.92 -1.54
CA GLN A 418 -20.08 -11.23 -1.37
C GLN A 418 -20.28 -11.01 0.13
N LEU A 419 -20.71 -9.82 0.51
CA LEU A 419 -21.29 -9.61 1.83
C LEU A 419 -22.36 -10.65 2.05
N LEU A 420 -22.48 -11.19 3.25
CA LEU A 420 -23.55 -12.08 3.65
C LEU A 420 -24.88 -11.42 3.25
N THR A 421 -25.56 -12.00 2.28
CA THR A 421 -26.90 -11.58 1.89
C THR A 421 -27.93 -12.49 2.58
N GLU A 422 -29.17 -12.05 2.66
CA GLU A 422 -30.26 -12.87 3.26
C GLU A 422 -30.41 -14.25 2.59
N LEU A 423 -29.86 -14.41 1.37
CA LEU A 423 -29.88 -15.66 0.58
C LEU A 423 -28.78 -16.66 1.00
N ASP A 424 -27.76 -16.24 1.75
CA ASP A 424 -26.65 -17.09 2.15
C ASP A 424 -26.84 -17.71 3.57
N LEU A 425 -28.04 -17.55 4.13
CA LEU A 425 -28.41 -18.11 5.44
C LEU A 425 -29.20 -19.42 5.23
N PRO A 426 -28.90 -20.48 6.01
CA PRO A 426 -29.63 -21.75 5.96
C PRO A 426 -31.07 -21.63 6.42
#